data_8f991ed3ea885bd45a03535a6309ae92
#
_entry.id   8f991ed3ea885bd45a03535a6309ae92
#
_cell.length_a   1.000
_cell.length_b   1.000
_cell.length_c   1.000
_cell.angle_alpha   90.00
_cell.angle_beta   90.00
_cell.angle_gamma   90.00
#
_symmetry.space_group_name_H-M   'P 1'
#
loop_
_entity.id
_entity.type
_entity.pdbx_description
1 polymer ?
#
loop_
_entity_poly.entity_id
_entity_poly.type
_entity_poly.pdbx_seq_one_letter_code
_entity_poly.pdbx_strand_id
1 'polypeptide(L)'
;TVFGDIAVESPRFYSCQCHNGPAKTFSPLNELLPDHIAPELLWLETKWASLVSFGVTTNLLKDVLPIDMRLNPDTIRRHLGRVATRMEAELSDERYSFIETSPHQRAQLPNPEGQITVGIDGGYVRSRDAGQSHFEVTVGKSIPTDRPSRYLGLVQSHDDKPKRRLHEVLKDQGWQENQPVTFMTDGGDTVINMARHMAPASEHILDWFYITMR
;
A
#
# COMPACT_ATOMS: atom_id res chain seq x y z
N THR A 1 7.39 1.38 23.66
CA THR A 1 7.71 0.04 23.13
C THR A 1 6.59 -0.96 23.45
N VAL A 2 6.65 -2.16 22.91
CA VAL A 2 5.71 -3.25 23.27
C VAL A 2 5.86 -3.72 24.73
N PHE A 3 6.93 -3.32 25.40
CA PHE A 3 7.21 -3.62 26.79
C PHE A 3 6.96 -2.43 27.73
N GLY A 4 6.28 -1.40 27.26
CA GLY A 4 5.99 -0.18 28.00
C GLY A 4 6.83 1.01 27.57
N ASP A 5 6.80 2.06 28.37
CA ASP A 5 7.55 3.29 28.13
C ASP A 5 9.00 3.11 28.58
N ILE A 6 9.92 3.57 27.74
CA ILE A 6 11.35 3.57 28.01
C ILE A 6 11.83 5.02 27.95
N ALA A 7 12.43 5.49 29.04
CA ALA A 7 13.10 6.78 29.04
C ALA A 7 14.48 6.64 28.40
N VAL A 8 14.73 7.38 27.34
CA VAL A 8 16.01 7.38 26.62
C VAL A 8 16.56 8.81 26.62
N GLU A 9 17.82 8.95 27.02
CA GLU A 9 18.49 10.23 26.89
C GLU A 9 18.72 10.57 25.42
N SER A 10 18.27 11.75 25.01
CA SER A 10 18.38 12.24 23.65
C SER A 10 19.14 13.57 23.63
N PRO A 11 20.48 13.53 23.59
CA PRO A 11 21.27 14.74 23.51
C PRO A 11 20.98 15.51 22.24
N ARG A 12 20.92 16.84 22.37
CA ARG A 12 20.77 17.73 21.22
C ARG A 12 22.12 18.32 20.85
N PHE A 13 22.43 18.25 19.57
CA PHE A 13 23.65 18.81 19.01
C PHE A 13 23.31 20.06 18.20
N TYR A 14 24.25 20.99 18.13
CA TYR A 14 24.15 22.18 17.32
C TYR A 14 25.00 21.99 16.07
N SER A 15 24.44 22.32 14.90
CA SER A 15 25.26 22.44 13.70
C SER A 15 26.14 23.68 13.82
N CYS A 16 27.45 23.54 13.48
CA CYS A 16 28.38 24.68 13.46
C CYS A 16 27.91 25.71 12.43
N GLN A 17 28.01 26.99 12.80
CA GLN A 17 27.77 28.12 11.88
C GLN A 17 28.89 28.31 10.82
N CYS A 18 29.90 27.44 10.81
CA CYS A 18 31.03 27.49 9.85
C CYS A 18 30.60 27.36 8.38
N HIS A 19 29.39 26.90 8.12
CA HIS A 19 28.80 26.76 6.80
C HIS A 19 27.55 27.63 6.77
N ASN A 20 27.57 28.73 6.07
CA ASN A 20 26.55 29.75 5.85
C ASN A 20 25.08 29.28 5.91
N GLY A 21 24.61 28.77 7.03
CA GLY A 21 23.24 28.30 7.27
C GLY A 21 22.76 28.68 8.66
N PRO A 22 21.44 28.77 8.90
CA PRO A 22 20.91 29.01 10.22
C PRO A 22 21.30 27.86 11.17
N ALA A 23 21.72 28.23 12.40
CA ALA A 23 22.04 27.24 13.43
C ALA A 23 20.85 26.30 13.64
N LYS A 24 21.04 25.03 13.35
CA LYS A 24 20.02 24.00 13.55
C LYS A 24 20.44 23.09 14.70
N THR A 25 19.50 22.82 15.61
CA THR A 25 19.67 21.75 16.57
C THR A 25 19.14 20.45 15.98
N PHE A 26 19.83 19.35 16.20
CA PHE A 26 19.39 18.03 15.80
C PHE A 26 19.63 17.02 16.92
N SER A 27 18.83 15.98 16.94
CA SER A 27 19.01 14.83 17.81
C SER A 27 19.13 13.57 16.94
N PRO A 28 20.22 12.80 17.06
CA PRO A 28 20.36 11.56 16.33
C PRO A 28 19.22 10.56 16.60
N LEU A 29 18.69 10.57 17.82
CA LEU A 29 17.56 9.70 18.17
C LEU A 29 16.28 10.07 17.39
N ASN A 30 16.05 11.36 17.14
CA ASN A 30 14.89 11.81 16.36
C ASN A 30 15.01 11.45 14.88
N GLU A 31 16.22 11.29 14.35
CA GLU A 31 16.43 10.82 12.98
C GLU A 31 16.15 9.32 12.88
N LEU A 32 16.52 8.54 13.89
CA LEU A 32 16.28 7.09 13.93
C LEU A 32 14.82 6.74 14.29
N LEU A 33 14.20 7.53 15.15
CA LEU A 33 12.84 7.31 15.66
C LEU A 33 12.01 8.60 15.52
N PRO A 34 11.68 9.03 14.31
CA PRO A 34 10.99 10.30 14.05
C PRO A 34 9.60 10.35 14.69
N ASP A 35 8.99 9.20 14.92
CA ASP A 35 7.67 9.06 15.53
C ASP A 35 7.68 8.89 17.04
N HIS A 36 8.86 8.81 17.66
CA HIS A 36 9.03 8.52 19.10
C HIS A 36 8.32 7.23 19.56
N ILE A 37 8.12 6.30 18.66
CA ILE A 37 7.49 4.99 18.90
C ILE A 37 8.42 3.88 18.41
N ALA A 38 8.47 2.77 19.14
CA ALA A 38 9.22 1.60 18.70
C ALA A 38 8.58 0.99 17.43
N PRO A 39 9.39 0.57 16.45
CA PRO A 39 8.88 0.02 15.19
C PRO A 39 7.93 -1.16 15.36
N GLU A 40 8.15 -2.00 16.36
CA GLU A 40 7.31 -3.16 16.66
C GLU A 40 5.91 -2.74 17.15
N LEU A 41 5.83 -1.68 17.95
CA LEU A 41 4.55 -1.15 18.41
C LEU A 41 3.81 -0.48 17.25
N LEU A 42 4.51 0.30 16.43
CA LEU A 42 3.96 0.92 15.23
C LEU A 42 3.41 -0.14 14.24
N TRP A 43 4.13 -1.26 14.09
CA TRP A 43 3.68 -2.37 13.25
C TRP A 43 2.39 -3.01 13.81
N LEU A 44 2.30 -3.24 15.12
CA LEU A 44 1.09 -3.78 15.74
C LEU A 44 -0.09 -2.83 15.63
N GLU A 45 0.12 -1.53 15.88
CA GLU A 45 -0.91 -0.50 15.70
C GLU A 45 -1.44 -0.52 14.25
N THR A 46 -0.55 -0.51 13.27
CA THR A 46 -0.91 -0.54 11.85
C THR A 46 -1.64 -1.81 11.47
N LYS A 47 -1.13 -2.97 11.89
CA LYS A 47 -1.71 -4.27 11.61
C LYS A 47 -3.14 -4.39 12.16
N TRP A 48 -3.38 -4.01 13.40
CA TRP A 48 -4.70 -4.15 13.99
C TRP A 48 -5.67 -3.05 13.54
N ALA A 49 -5.17 -1.83 13.32
CA ALA A 49 -5.99 -0.74 12.79
C ALA A 49 -6.44 -0.96 11.33
N SER A 50 -5.77 -1.84 10.60
CA SER A 50 -6.24 -2.28 9.26
C SER A 50 -7.37 -3.32 9.32
N LEU A 51 -7.60 -3.96 10.47
CA LEU A 51 -8.60 -5.01 10.64
C LEU A 51 -9.84 -4.54 11.40
N VAL A 52 -9.65 -3.62 12.36
CA VAL A 52 -10.72 -3.14 13.23
C VAL A 52 -10.63 -1.63 13.43
N SER A 53 -11.67 -1.02 14.02
CA SER A 53 -11.67 0.43 14.26
C SER A 53 -10.55 0.88 15.21
N PHE A 54 -10.11 2.13 15.10
CA PHE A 54 -9.05 2.70 15.94
C PHE A 54 -9.34 2.60 17.44
N GLY A 55 -10.63 2.74 17.83
CA GLY A 55 -11.05 2.57 19.22
C GLY A 55 -10.88 1.14 19.71
N VAL A 56 -11.28 0.15 18.92
CA VAL A 56 -11.08 -1.26 19.23
C VAL A 56 -9.60 -1.61 19.27
N THR A 57 -8.82 -1.12 18.30
CA THR A 57 -7.35 -1.30 18.28
C THR A 57 -6.71 -0.77 19.56
N THR A 58 -7.12 0.44 20.00
CA THR A 58 -6.61 1.04 21.23
C THR A 58 -6.87 0.14 22.45
N ASN A 59 -8.09 -0.38 22.57
CA ASN A 59 -8.47 -1.24 23.69
C ASN A 59 -7.69 -2.56 23.65
N LEU A 60 -7.62 -3.22 22.50
CA LEU A 60 -6.87 -4.47 22.34
C LEU A 60 -5.38 -4.29 22.71
N LEU A 61 -4.76 -3.20 22.28
CA LEU A 61 -3.35 -2.93 22.61
C LEU A 61 -3.17 -2.74 24.12
N LYS A 62 -4.07 -2.02 24.79
CA LYS A 62 -4.04 -1.83 26.24
C LYS A 62 -4.29 -3.11 27.03
N ASP A 63 -5.11 -4.00 26.50
CA ASP A 63 -5.44 -5.27 27.17
C ASP A 63 -4.26 -6.26 27.14
N VAL A 64 -3.45 -6.24 26.07
CA VAL A 64 -2.41 -7.26 25.86
C VAL A 64 -0.98 -6.74 26.07
N LEU A 65 -0.76 -5.43 26.09
CA LEU A 65 0.57 -4.84 26.21
C LEU A 65 0.62 -3.89 27.44
N PRO A 66 1.76 -3.81 28.15
CA PRO A 66 1.98 -2.90 29.26
C PRO A 66 2.27 -1.47 28.75
N ILE A 67 1.41 -0.94 27.89
CA ILE A 67 1.57 0.38 27.28
C ILE A 67 0.82 1.46 28.06
N ASP A 68 1.25 2.71 27.88
CA ASP A 68 0.67 3.87 28.58
C ASP A 68 -0.82 4.02 28.26
N MET A 69 -1.58 4.37 29.28
CA MET A 69 -3.01 4.73 29.18
C MET A 69 -3.26 5.96 28.28
N ARG A 70 -2.22 6.73 27.95
CA ARG A 70 -2.29 7.88 27.03
C ARG A 70 -2.50 7.49 25.57
N LEU A 71 -2.26 6.22 25.17
CA LEU A 71 -2.61 5.76 23.84
C LEU A 71 -4.11 5.96 23.60
N ASN A 72 -4.46 6.63 22.52
CA ASN A 72 -5.84 6.92 22.14
C ASN A 72 -6.07 6.68 20.64
N PRO A 73 -7.33 6.58 20.19
CA PRO A 73 -7.66 6.31 18.79
C PRO A 73 -7.09 7.33 17.80
N ASP A 74 -7.01 8.61 18.17
CA ASP A 74 -6.44 9.66 17.29
C ASP A 74 -4.93 9.50 17.11
N THR A 75 -4.23 9.04 18.14
CA THR A 75 -2.81 8.71 18.04
C THR A 75 -2.57 7.59 17.03
N ILE A 76 -3.34 6.51 17.13
CA ILE A 76 -3.25 5.38 16.19
C ILE A 76 -3.60 5.85 14.75
N ARG A 77 -4.67 6.62 14.58
CA ARG A 77 -5.04 7.18 13.27
C ARG A 77 -3.91 8.01 12.67
N ARG A 78 -3.26 8.85 13.47
CA ARG A 78 -2.13 9.68 13.03
C ARG A 78 -0.91 8.85 12.65
N HIS A 79 -0.59 7.81 13.41
CA HIS A 79 0.50 6.89 13.11
C HIS A 79 0.24 6.14 11.81
N LEU A 80 -0.96 5.58 11.64
CA LEU A 80 -1.36 4.91 10.41
C LEU A 80 -1.29 5.84 9.20
N GLY A 81 -1.76 7.08 9.33
CA GLY A 81 -1.68 8.09 8.27
C GLY A 81 -0.23 8.37 7.83
N ARG A 82 0.71 8.47 8.79
CA ARG A 82 2.14 8.64 8.47
C ARG A 82 2.75 7.41 7.77
N VAL A 83 2.39 6.20 8.23
CA VAL A 83 2.82 4.97 7.56
C VAL A 83 2.29 4.94 6.12
N ALA A 84 1.00 5.25 5.94
CA ALA A 84 0.39 5.30 4.61
C ALA A 84 1.09 6.34 3.70
N THR A 85 1.31 7.57 4.18
CA THR A 85 2.02 8.61 3.41
C THR A 85 3.43 8.17 3.02
N ARG A 86 4.16 7.49 3.90
CA ARG A 86 5.48 6.96 3.59
C ARG A 86 5.41 5.88 2.52
N MET A 87 4.49 4.93 2.64
CA MET A 87 4.30 3.90 1.62
C MET A 87 3.93 4.48 0.25
N GLU A 88 3.10 5.55 0.21
CA GLU A 88 2.80 6.27 -1.02
C GLU A 88 4.04 6.95 -1.61
N ALA A 89 4.88 7.56 -0.78
CA ALA A 89 6.12 8.20 -1.24
C ALA A 89 7.17 7.20 -1.74
N GLU A 90 7.14 5.95 -1.26
CA GLU A 90 7.99 4.86 -1.73
C GLU A 90 7.56 4.33 -3.11
N LEU A 91 6.29 4.52 -3.49
CA LEU A 91 5.84 4.20 -4.84
C LEU A 91 6.47 5.21 -5.82
N SER A 92 7.12 4.71 -6.88
CA SER A 92 7.58 5.60 -7.95
C SER A 92 6.38 6.14 -8.76
N ASP A 93 6.67 7.00 -9.73
CA ASP A 93 5.64 7.73 -10.46
C ASP A 93 4.73 6.81 -11.28
N GLU A 94 3.46 7.22 -11.40
CA GLU A 94 2.50 6.61 -12.30
C GLU A 94 2.94 6.82 -13.75
N ARG A 95 2.80 5.78 -14.59
CA ARG A 95 3.15 5.83 -16.00
C ARG A 95 1.99 5.34 -16.86
N TYR A 96 1.97 5.74 -18.10
CA TYR A 96 1.00 5.22 -19.06
C TYR A 96 1.14 3.71 -19.23
N SER A 97 2.37 3.22 -19.36
CA SER A 97 2.72 1.80 -19.42
C SER A 97 3.96 1.53 -18.59
N PHE A 98 4.02 0.35 -17.98
CA PHE A 98 5.19 -0.15 -17.25
C PHE A 98 5.97 -1.20 -18.05
N ILE A 99 5.66 -1.34 -19.34
CA ILE A 99 6.38 -2.21 -20.25
C ILE A 99 7.55 -1.39 -20.81
N GLU A 100 8.75 -1.80 -20.47
CA GLU A 100 9.97 -1.12 -20.84
C GLU A 100 10.64 -1.74 -22.07
N THR A 101 10.33 -3.04 -22.35
CA THR A 101 10.94 -3.76 -23.46
C THR A 101 10.10 -3.70 -24.73
N SER A 102 10.76 -3.70 -25.90
CA SER A 102 10.09 -3.84 -27.17
C SER A 102 9.52 -5.26 -27.36
N PRO A 103 8.54 -5.47 -28.25
CA PRO A 103 8.00 -6.80 -28.52
C PRO A 103 9.07 -7.84 -28.90
N HIS A 104 10.09 -7.42 -29.65
CA HIS A 104 11.20 -8.27 -30.04
C HIS A 104 12.07 -8.69 -28.84
N GLN A 105 12.37 -7.77 -27.95
CA GLN A 105 13.13 -8.04 -26.71
C GLN A 105 12.33 -8.97 -25.80
N ARG A 106 11.02 -8.76 -25.64
CA ARG A 106 10.16 -9.65 -24.84
C ARG A 106 10.15 -11.09 -25.36
N ALA A 107 10.12 -11.26 -26.68
CA ALA A 107 10.17 -12.58 -27.29
C ALA A 107 11.49 -13.33 -27.05
N GLN A 108 12.55 -12.63 -26.67
CA GLN A 108 13.86 -13.20 -26.35
C GLN A 108 14.07 -13.49 -24.86
N LEU A 109 13.14 -13.03 -24.00
CA LEU A 109 13.20 -13.35 -22.57
C LEU A 109 13.00 -14.86 -22.36
N PRO A 110 13.61 -15.42 -21.32
CA PRO A 110 13.35 -16.82 -20.92
C PRO A 110 11.85 -17.05 -20.72
N ASN A 111 11.37 -18.24 -21.02
CA ASN A 111 9.99 -18.58 -20.72
C ASN A 111 9.74 -18.41 -19.21
N PRO A 112 8.77 -17.60 -18.81
CA PRO A 112 8.46 -17.39 -17.41
C PRO A 112 7.88 -18.67 -16.80
N GLU A 113 8.27 -18.95 -15.57
CA GLU A 113 7.68 -20.04 -14.80
C GLU A 113 6.35 -19.61 -14.18
N GLY A 114 5.38 -20.52 -14.26
CA GLY A 114 4.09 -20.35 -13.63
C GLY A 114 3.14 -19.37 -14.34
N GLN A 115 1.91 -19.40 -13.90
CA GLN A 115 0.83 -18.52 -14.35
C GLN A 115 0.42 -17.58 -13.23
N ILE A 116 0.07 -16.35 -13.58
CA ILE A 116 -0.42 -15.36 -12.62
C ILE A 116 -1.87 -15.03 -12.96
N THR A 117 -2.76 -15.22 -12.01
CA THR A 117 -4.15 -14.76 -12.12
C THR A 117 -4.35 -13.56 -11.17
N VAL A 118 -4.94 -12.49 -11.69
CA VAL A 118 -5.24 -11.27 -10.92
C VAL A 118 -6.74 -11.04 -10.95
N GLY A 119 -7.37 -11.20 -9.79
CA GLY A 119 -8.77 -10.79 -9.60
C GLY A 119 -8.79 -9.33 -9.14
N ILE A 120 -9.62 -8.49 -9.77
CA ILE A 120 -9.83 -7.10 -9.37
C ILE A 120 -11.33 -6.83 -9.35
N ASP A 121 -11.81 -6.23 -8.27
CA ASP A 121 -13.22 -5.90 -8.07
C ASP A 121 -13.35 -4.50 -7.46
N GLY A 122 -14.43 -3.81 -7.79
CA GLY A 122 -14.76 -2.47 -7.32
C GLY A 122 -16.02 -2.48 -6.46
N GLY A 123 -16.02 -1.70 -5.39
CA GLY A 123 -17.17 -1.54 -4.53
C GLY A 123 -17.39 -0.08 -4.11
N TYR A 124 -18.65 0.31 -3.94
CA TYR A 124 -18.99 1.66 -3.51
C TYR A 124 -19.23 1.71 -2.00
N VAL A 125 -18.53 2.63 -1.34
CA VAL A 125 -18.67 2.89 0.08
C VAL A 125 -19.32 4.24 0.29
N ARG A 126 -20.26 4.33 1.24
CA ARG A 126 -20.92 5.57 1.57
C ARG A 126 -19.95 6.52 2.28
N SER A 127 -19.81 7.73 1.73
CA SER A 127 -19.03 8.78 2.39
C SER A 127 -19.78 9.38 3.58
N ARG A 128 -19.04 9.83 4.58
CA ARG A 128 -19.56 10.65 5.68
C ARG A 128 -19.40 12.14 5.43
N ASP A 129 -18.63 12.52 4.41
CA ASP A 129 -18.37 13.91 4.09
C ASP A 129 -19.55 14.55 3.37
N ALA A 130 -19.93 15.74 3.81
CA ALA A 130 -20.98 16.50 3.16
C ALA A 130 -20.52 16.92 1.75
N GLY A 131 -21.17 16.37 0.72
CA GLY A 131 -20.87 16.67 -0.68
C GLY A 131 -20.46 15.48 -1.53
N GLN A 132 -20.02 14.38 -0.94
CA GLN A 132 -19.81 13.12 -1.64
C GLN A 132 -20.73 12.04 -1.08
N SER A 133 -21.61 11.49 -1.90
CA SER A 133 -22.51 10.43 -1.46
C SER A 133 -21.82 9.09 -1.30
N HIS A 134 -20.94 8.75 -2.22
CA HIS A 134 -20.22 7.49 -2.29
C HIS A 134 -18.81 7.70 -2.90
N PHE A 135 -17.89 6.81 -2.58
CA PHE A 135 -16.59 6.68 -3.25
C PHE A 135 -16.32 5.23 -3.59
N GLU A 136 -15.60 5.01 -4.66
CA GLU A 136 -15.23 3.68 -5.12
C GLU A 136 -13.94 3.20 -4.42
N VAL A 137 -14.00 1.97 -3.90
CA VAL A 137 -12.84 1.24 -3.39
C VAL A 137 -12.59 0.07 -4.34
N THR A 138 -11.43 0.04 -4.95
CA THR A 138 -10.99 -1.07 -5.79
C THR A 138 -10.07 -1.96 -4.99
N VAL A 139 -10.31 -3.26 -5.02
CA VAL A 139 -9.47 -4.27 -4.37
C VAL A 139 -9.01 -5.29 -5.39
N GLY A 140 -7.80 -5.79 -5.22
CA GLY A 140 -7.27 -6.82 -6.10
C GLY A 140 -6.47 -7.86 -5.34
N LYS A 141 -6.42 -9.06 -5.93
CA LYS A 141 -5.63 -10.17 -5.45
C LYS A 141 -4.88 -10.80 -6.60
N SER A 142 -3.56 -10.83 -6.50
CA SER A 142 -2.69 -11.55 -7.42
C SER A 142 -2.34 -12.92 -6.88
N ILE A 143 -2.58 -13.95 -7.68
CA ILE A 143 -2.48 -15.37 -7.32
C ILE A 143 -1.53 -16.05 -8.32
N PRO A 144 -0.23 -16.09 -8.06
CA PRO A 144 0.70 -16.93 -8.82
C PRO A 144 0.54 -18.40 -8.44
N THR A 145 0.91 -19.30 -9.34
CA THR A 145 0.74 -20.75 -9.13
C THR A 145 1.66 -21.28 -8.01
N ASP A 146 2.83 -20.73 -7.86
CA ASP A 146 3.94 -21.29 -7.06
C ASP A 146 4.41 -20.38 -5.90
N ARG A 147 3.75 -19.25 -5.68
CA ARG A 147 4.14 -18.22 -4.70
C ARG A 147 2.94 -17.73 -3.89
N PRO A 148 3.18 -17.10 -2.74
CA PRO A 148 2.10 -16.52 -1.94
C PRO A 148 1.32 -15.45 -2.70
N SER A 149 0.00 -15.45 -2.52
CA SER A 149 -0.87 -14.40 -3.04
C SER A 149 -0.52 -13.03 -2.44
N ARG A 150 -0.67 -11.98 -3.22
CA ARG A 150 -0.52 -10.58 -2.81
C ARG A 150 -1.84 -9.83 -3.02
N TYR A 151 -2.01 -8.79 -2.25
CA TYR A 151 -3.23 -7.97 -2.30
C TYR A 151 -2.86 -6.54 -2.63
N LEU A 152 -3.77 -5.86 -3.32
CA LEU A 152 -3.74 -4.41 -3.52
C LEU A 152 -5.09 -3.83 -3.18
N GLY A 153 -5.10 -2.56 -2.82
CA GLY A 153 -6.32 -1.81 -2.57
C GLY A 153 -6.07 -0.34 -2.82
N LEU A 154 -7.05 0.33 -3.38
CA LEU A 154 -7.01 1.76 -3.64
C LEU A 154 -8.40 2.39 -3.52
N VAL A 155 -8.43 3.68 -3.26
CA VAL A 155 -9.63 4.49 -3.30
C VAL A 155 -9.55 5.37 -4.53
N GLN A 156 -10.38 5.10 -5.52
CA GLN A 156 -10.30 5.70 -6.85
C GLN A 156 -10.21 7.23 -6.85
N SER A 157 -10.95 7.89 -5.96
CA SER A 157 -10.97 9.36 -5.86
C SER A 157 -9.76 9.98 -5.16
N HIS A 158 -8.89 9.16 -4.54
CA HIS A 158 -7.77 9.61 -3.72
C HIS A 158 -6.42 9.04 -4.15
N ASP A 159 -6.42 8.13 -5.12
CA ASP A 159 -5.22 7.43 -5.55
C ASP A 159 -4.81 7.86 -6.96
N ASP A 160 -3.66 8.49 -7.04
CA ASP A 160 -3.09 8.98 -8.31
C ASP A 160 -2.24 7.90 -9.02
N LYS A 161 -2.02 6.74 -8.39
CA LYS A 161 -1.06 5.73 -8.85
C LYS A 161 -1.64 4.30 -8.95
N PRO A 162 -2.84 4.09 -9.52
CA PRO A 162 -3.50 2.78 -9.51
C PRO A 162 -2.72 1.71 -10.29
N LYS A 163 -2.21 2.03 -11.47
CA LYS A 163 -1.42 1.09 -12.29
C LYS A 163 -0.08 0.78 -11.62
N ARG A 164 0.54 1.77 -11.00
CA ARG A 164 1.79 1.58 -10.26
C ARG A 164 1.63 0.60 -9.12
N ARG A 165 0.52 0.65 -8.38
CA ARG A 165 0.23 -0.31 -7.30
C ARG A 165 0.15 -1.74 -7.83
N LEU A 166 -0.58 -1.94 -8.92
CA LEU A 166 -0.68 -3.25 -9.56
C LEU A 166 0.70 -3.72 -10.05
N HIS A 167 1.47 -2.83 -10.69
CA HIS A 167 2.80 -3.15 -11.16
C HIS A 167 3.74 -3.58 -10.01
N GLU A 168 3.77 -2.88 -8.89
CA GLU A 168 4.62 -3.26 -7.75
C GLU A 168 4.23 -4.63 -7.18
N VAL A 169 2.94 -4.93 -7.09
CA VAL A 169 2.48 -6.25 -6.65
C VAL A 169 2.96 -7.36 -7.59
N LEU A 170 2.85 -7.16 -8.89
CA LEU A 170 3.33 -8.14 -9.89
C LEU A 170 4.86 -8.26 -9.87
N LYS A 171 5.56 -7.14 -9.79
CA LYS A 171 7.02 -7.08 -9.71
C LYS A 171 7.56 -7.80 -8.49
N ASP A 172 6.98 -7.58 -7.32
CA ASP A 172 7.33 -8.26 -6.07
C ASP A 172 7.11 -9.77 -6.13
N GLN A 173 6.22 -10.21 -7.00
CA GLN A 173 6.00 -11.63 -7.30
C GLN A 173 6.92 -12.16 -8.42
N GLY A 174 7.85 -11.34 -8.92
CA GLY A 174 8.78 -11.73 -9.97
C GLY A 174 8.15 -11.86 -11.34
N TRP A 175 7.06 -11.10 -11.62
CA TRP A 175 6.47 -11.04 -12.95
C TRP A 175 7.48 -10.54 -13.98
N GLN A 176 7.47 -11.18 -15.15
CA GLN A 176 8.24 -10.80 -16.33
C GLN A 176 7.32 -10.24 -17.40
N GLU A 177 7.81 -9.29 -18.20
CA GLU A 177 7.01 -8.62 -19.23
C GLU A 177 6.51 -9.56 -20.36
N ASN A 178 7.14 -10.73 -20.53
CA ASN A 178 6.69 -11.79 -21.46
C ASN A 178 5.75 -12.81 -20.78
N GLN A 179 5.52 -12.69 -19.47
CA GLN A 179 4.65 -13.62 -18.74
C GLN A 179 3.18 -13.24 -18.94
N PRO A 180 2.34 -14.14 -19.43
CA PRO A 180 0.91 -13.89 -19.55
C PRO A 180 0.29 -13.77 -18.14
N VAL A 181 -0.61 -12.79 -18.00
CA VAL A 181 -1.42 -12.59 -16.80
C VAL A 181 -2.87 -12.76 -17.19
N THR A 182 -3.62 -13.53 -16.41
CA THR A 182 -5.08 -13.63 -16.57
C THR A 182 -5.75 -12.67 -15.61
N PHE A 183 -6.47 -11.68 -16.12
CA PHE A 183 -7.25 -10.76 -15.31
C PHE A 183 -8.71 -11.22 -15.21
N MET A 184 -9.24 -11.27 -14.01
CA MET A 184 -10.66 -11.51 -13.72
C MET A 184 -11.28 -10.25 -13.13
N THR A 185 -12.31 -9.70 -13.79
CA THR A 185 -12.92 -8.43 -13.37
C THR A 185 -14.42 -8.43 -13.62
N ASP A 186 -15.12 -7.45 -13.03
CA ASP A 186 -16.52 -7.15 -13.30
C ASP A 186 -16.76 -6.44 -14.64
N GLY A 187 -15.71 -6.07 -15.37
CA GLY A 187 -15.78 -5.39 -16.65
C GLY A 187 -15.88 -3.86 -16.55
N GLY A 188 -15.63 -3.27 -15.38
CA GLY A 188 -15.55 -1.83 -15.22
C GLY A 188 -14.39 -1.22 -16.02
N ASP A 189 -14.60 -0.07 -16.67
CA ASP A 189 -13.61 0.57 -17.55
C ASP A 189 -12.29 0.86 -16.85
N THR A 190 -12.34 1.27 -15.58
CA THR A 190 -11.15 1.56 -14.76
C THR A 190 -10.26 0.33 -14.61
N VAL A 191 -10.88 -0.80 -14.30
CA VAL A 191 -10.18 -2.06 -14.04
C VAL A 191 -9.61 -2.63 -15.34
N ILE A 192 -10.40 -2.59 -16.42
CA ILE A 192 -9.96 -3.00 -17.76
C ILE A 192 -8.76 -2.17 -18.22
N ASN A 193 -8.78 -0.86 -17.98
CA ASN A 193 -7.67 0.01 -18.35
C ASN A 193 -6.39 -0.28 -17.54
N MET A 194 -6.51 -0.59 -16.26
CA MET A 194 -5.37 -1.03 -15.46
C MET A 194 -4.74 -2.30 -16.06
N ALA A 195 -5.56 -3.30 -16.38
CA ALA A 195 -5.12 -4.58 -16.93
C ALA A 195 -4.41 -4.42 -18.28
N ARG A 196 -5.02 -3.70 -19.22
CA ARG A 196 -4.49 -3.51 -20.59
C ARG A 196 -3.14 -2.83 -20.66
N HIS A 197 -2.87 -1.90 -19.74
CA HIS A 197 -1.60 -1.15 -19.71
C HIS A 197 -0.50 -1.88 -18.95
N MET A 198 -0.85 -2.96 -18.25
CA MET A 198 0.10 -3.71 -17.45
C MET A 198 0.74 -4.87 -18.21
N ALA A 199 -0.06 -5.66 -18.92
CA ALA A 199 0.42 -6.84 -19.62
C ALA A 199 -0.26 -6.97 -20.99
N PRO A 200 0.44 -6.67 -22.12
CA PRO A 200 -0.14 -6.72 -23.47
C PRO A 200 -0.60 -8.11 -23.89
N ALA A 201 -0.01 -9.15 -23.32
CA ALA A 201 -0.37 -10.55 -23.58
C ALA A 201 -1.38 -11.09 -22.56
N SER A 202 -2.03 -10.20 -21.80
CA SER A 202 -2.99 -10.61 -20.79
C SER A 202 -4.28 -11.12 -21.41
N GLU A 203 -4.82 -12.18 -20.81
CA GLU A 203 -6.18 -12.61 -21.01
C GLU A 203 -7.09 -11.88 -20.03
N HIS A 204 -8.29 -11.50 -20.49
CA HIS A 204 -9.27 -10.86 -19.65
C HIS A 204 -10.54 -11.70 -19.59
N ILE A 205 -10.89 -12.16 -18.39
CA ILE A 205 -12.08 -12.95 -18.09
C ILE A 205 -13.07 -12.05 -17.36
N LEU A 206 -14.27 -11.91 -17.91
CA LEU A 206 -15.37 -11.23 -17.23
C LEU A 206 -16.08 -12.20 -16.27
N ASP A 207 -16.42 -11.72 -15.09
CA ASP A 207 -17.23 -12.47 -14.14
C ASP A 207 -18.64 -12.67 -14.73
N TRP A 208 -19.03 -13.93 -14.85
CA TRP A 208 -20.34 -14.33 -15.37
C TRP A 208 -21.51 -13.72 -14.59
N PHE A 209 -21.35 -13.51 -13.31
CA PHE A 209 -22.38 -12.92 -12.45
C PHE A 209 -22.82 -11.53 -12.97
N TYR A 210 -21.86 -10.70 -13.39
CA TYR A 210 -22.15 -9.37 -13.94
C TYR A 210 -22.76 -9.41 -15.35
N ILE A 211 -22.51 -10.46 -16.12
CA ILE A 211 -23.12 -10.63 -17.44
C ILE A 211 -24.62 -10.96 -17.30
N THR A 212 -24.98 -11.72 -16.27
CA THR A 212 -26.37 -12.18 -16.06
C THR A 212 -27.24 -11.16 -15.33
N MET A 213 -26.65 -10.18 -14.65
CA MET A 213 -27.36 -9.15 -13.89
C MET A 213 -27.69 -7.88 -14.69
N ARG A 214 -27.26 -7.79 -15.95
CA ARG A 214 -27.61 -6.74 -16.91
C ARG A 214 -28.73 -7.23 -17.81
#